data_d683dde1b474d632622ec42b8098d48d
#
_entry.id   d683dde1b474d632622ec42b8098d48d
#
_cell.length_a   1.000
_cell.length_b   1.000
_cell.length_c   1.000
_cell.angle_alpha   90.00
_cell.angle_beta   90.00
_cell.angle_gamma   90.00
#
_symmetry.space_group_name_H-M   'P 1'
#
loop_
_entity.id
_entity.type
_entity.pdbx_description
1 polymer ?
#
loop_
_entity_poly.entity_id
_entity_poly.type
_entity_poly.pdbx_seq_one_letter_code
_entity_poly.pdbx_strand_id
1 'polypeptide(L)'
;RMAKNDMPDIVMMGGDNNYTEVESAGMLVDLSDQDYISNIQDSYMQMVYDVNKDKEEKAYGVPYATNASGVIYNVDKFEELGLEIPKTWDEFIDVLDQIKDAGEQPLLMTYKDAWTSLCPWNSMAPDLQPDGFTDDRKEGKTTFAGTHEEIVEKYLTLLDYAQDDFMGLTYDDGNKAFANGDA
;
A
#
# COMPACT_ATOMS: atom_id res chain seq x y z
N ARG A 1 8.18 -18.01 -17.71
CA ARG A 1 7.30 -18.39 -18.85
C ARG A 1 7.63 -17.60 -20.10
N MET A 2 7.84 -16.28 -20.04
CA MET A 2 8.24 -15.44 -21.17
C MET A 2 9.39 -16.07 -22.00
N ALA A 3 10.50 -16.41 -21.35
CA ALA A 3 11.67 -17.00 -22.02
C ALA A 3 11.41 -18.36 -22.71
N LYS A 4 10.29 -19.03 -22.43
CA LYS A 4 9.90 -20.33 -23.02
C LYS A 4 8.78 -20.18 -24.03
N ASN A 5 8.36 -18.97 -24.35
CA ASN A 5 7.20 -18.67 -25.19
C ASN A 5 5.92 -19.45 -24.78
N ASP A 6 5.72 -19.58 -23.46
CA ASP A 6 4.63 -20.33 -22.81
C ASP A 6 3.82 -19.37 -21.92
N MET A 7 3.26 -18.35 -22.56
CA MET A 7 2.36 -17.40 -21.91
C MET A 7 0.92 -17.89 -21.98
N PRO A 8 0.11 -17.73 -20.93
CA PRO A 8 -1.32 -17.98 -20.99
C PRO A 8 -2.03 -16.92 -21.83
N ASP A 9 -3.23 -17.24 -22.36
CA ASP A 9 -4.07 -16.30 -23.11
C ASP A 9 -4.53 -15.12 -22.23
N ILE A 10 -4.74 -15.36 -20.92
CA ILE A 10 -5.09 -14.34 -19.93
C ILE A 10 -4.16 -14.49 -18.73
N VAL A 11 -3.61 -13.38 -18.26
CA VAL A 11 -2.77 -13.32 -17.07
C VAL A 11 -3.33 -12.32 -16.08
N MET A 12 -3.34 -12.67 -14.79
CA MET A 12 -3.67 -11.79 -13.69
C MET A 12 -2.38 -11.44 -12.94
N MET A 13 -2.10 -10.16 -12.78
CA MET A 13 -0.90 -9.65 -12.12
C MET A 13 -1.16 -8.29 -11.48
N GLY A 14 -0.29 -7.86 -10.57
CA GLY A 14 -0.28 -6.50 -10.06
C GLY A 14 0.20 -5.50 -11.11
N GLY A 15 -0.19 -4.23 -10.94
CA GLY A 15 0.35 -3.11 -11.72
C GLY A 15 1.73 -2.71 -11.20
N ASP A 16 2.70 -3.62 -11.32
CA ASP A 16 4.07 -3.49 -10.82
C ASP A 16 5.11 -3.68 -11.94
N ASN A 17 6.37 -3.81 -11.58
CA ASN A 17 7.45 -4.03 -12.53
C ASN A 17 7.24 -5.26 -13.45
N ASN A 18 6.56 -6.31 -12.97
CA ASN A 18 6.29 -7.48 -13.79
C ASN A 18 5.32 -7.16 -14.92
N TYR A 19 4.31 -6.33 -14.64
CA TYR A 19 3.40 -5.82 -15.68
C TYR A 19 4.18 -5.01 -16.73
N THR A 20 5.00 -4.05 -16.28
CA THR A 20 5.80 -3.19 -17.17
C THR A 20 6.78 -4.00 -18.04
N GLU A 21 7.37 -5.08 -17.49
CA GLU A 21 8.23 -5.97 -18.26
C GLU A 21 7.48 -6.72 -19.36
N VAL A 22 6.29 -7.25 -19.06
CA VAL A 22 5.47 -8.01 -20.03
C VAL A 22 4.93 -7.06 -21.11
N GLU A 23 4.47 -5.87 -20.72
CA GLU A 23 4.01 -4.81 -21.63
C GLU A 23 5.14 -4.36 -22.54
N SER A 24 6.31 -4.02 -21.99
CA SER A 24 7.48 -3.54 -22.75
C SER A 24 8.03 -4.61 -23.72
N ALA A 25 7.79 -5.88 -23.44
CA ALA A 25 8.12 -6.99 -24.35
C ALA A 25 7.11 -7.14 -25.49
N GLY A 26 6.06 -6.30 -25.55
CA GLY A 26 5.01 -6.37 -26.57
C GLY A 26 4.13 -7.64 -26.48
N MET A 27 3.98 -8.19 -25.29
CA MET A 27 3.24 -9.44 -25.08
C MET A 27 1.77 -9.24 -24.71
N LEU A 28 1.36 -7.98 -24.49
CA LEU A 28 -0.01 -7.62 -24.15
C LEU A 28 -0.72 -7.03 -25.38
N VAL A 29 -2.01 -7.34 -25.49
CA VAL A 29 -2.88 -6.80 -26.54
C VAL A 29 -3.41 -5.45 -26.09
N ASP A 30 -3.43 -4.48 -26.98
CA ASP A 30 -4.10 -3.20 -26.76
C ASP A 30 -5.64 -3.42 -26.79
N LEU A 31 -6.28 -3.11 -25.69
CA LEU A 31 -7.72 -3.28 -25.45
C LEU A 31 -8.48 -1.94 -25.52
N SER A 32 -7.83 -0.85 -25.92
CA SER A 32 -8.38 0.51 -25.86
C SER A 32 -9.69 0.66 -26.65
N ASP A 33 -9.84 -0.09 -27.73
CA ASP A 33 -11.05 -0.06 -28.58
C ASP A 33 -12.20 -0.94 -28.08
N GLN A 34 -12.05 -1.56 -26.90
CA GLN A 34 -13.09 -2.43 -26.35
C GLN A 34 -14.15 -1.62 -25.60
N ASP A 35 -15.42 -1.88 -25.86
CA ASP A 35 -16.55 -1.15 -25.27
C ASP A 35 -16.55 -1.15 -23.73
N TYR A 36 -16.05 -2.22 -23.09
CA TYR A 36 -16.02 -2.32 -21.61
C TYR A 36 -14.99 -1.39 -20.95
N ILE A 37 -14.00 -0.86 -21.67
CA ILE A 37 -13.02 0.09 -21.13
C ILE A 37 -13.74 1.35 -20.65
N SER A 38 -14.74 1.83 -21.39
CA SER A 38 -15.51 3.01 -21.02
C SER A 38 -16.35 2.85 -19.73
N ASN A 39 -16.52 1.63 -19.23
CA ASN A 39 -17.22 1.37 -17.97
C ASN A 39 -16.30 1.43 -16.74
N ILE A 40 -14.99 1.56 -16.96
CA ILE A 40 -13.99 1.65 -15.88
C ILE A 40 -13.82 3.12 -15.52
N GLN A 41 -13.75 3.42 -14.23
CA GLN A 41 -13.52 4.80 -13.77
C GLN A 41 -12.18 5.32 -14.29
N ASP A 42 -12.16 6.55 -14.74
CA ASP A 42 -11.00 7.21 -15.35
C ASP A 42 -9.77 7.16 -14.44
N SER A 43 -9.95 7.30 -13.12
CA SER A 43 -8.85 7.23 -12.16
C SER A 43 -8.14 5.86 -12.13
N TYR A 44 -8.86 4.77 -12.36
CA TYR A 44 -8.27 3.43 -12.44
C TYR A 44 -7.62 3.18 -13.80
N MET A 45 -8.19 3.71 -14.88
CA MET A 45 -7.53 3.64 -16.18
C MET A 45 -6.26 4.48 -16.20
N GLN A 46 -6.26 5.64 -15.53
CA GLN A 46 -5.05 6.45 -15.39
C GLN A 46 -3.91 5.67 -14.72
N MET A 47 -4.20 4.86 -13.70
CA MET A 47 -3.19 3.99 -13.06
C MET A 47 -2.59 2.98 -14.07
N VAL A 48 -3.39 2.45 -15.01
CA VAL A 48 -2.87 1.58 -16.08
C VAL A 48 -1.93 2.35 -17.00
N TYR A 49 -2.31 3.56 -17.39
CA TYR A 49 -1.48 4.41 -18.26
C TYR A 49 -0.16 4.82 -17.59
N ASP A 50 -0.20 5.13 -16.30
CA ASP A 50 0.98 5.53 -15.53
C ASP A 50 2.03 4.42 -15.38
N VAL A 51 1.62 3.15 -15.39
CA VAL A 51 2.54 2.00 -15.31
C VAL A 51 2.98 1.48 -16.68
N ASN A 52 2.35 1.93 -17.77
CA ASN A 52 2.81 1.61 -19.12
C ASN A 52 4.19 2.20 -19.36
N LYS A 53 4.99 1.53 -20.18
CA LYS A 53 6.23 2.09 -20.68
C LYS A 53 5.92 3.38 -21.45
N ASP A 54 6.72 4.41 -21.20
CA ASP A 54 6.55 5.71 -21.82
C ASP A 54 5.21 6.41 -21.49
N LYS A 55 4.47 5.92 -20.49
CA LYS A 55 3.16 6.44 -20.05
C LYS A 55 2.15 6.56 -21.22
N GLU A 56 2.16 5.59 -22.12
CA GLU A 56 1.18 5.56 -23.22
C GLU A 56 -0.25 5.39 -22.68
N GLU A 57 -1.18 6.19 -23.20
CA GLU A 57 -2.61 6.09 -22.88
C GLU A 57 -3.25 4.93 -23.69
N LYS A 58 -2.77 3.71 -23.42
CA LYS A 58 -3.27 2.46 -23.99
C LYS A 58 -3.68 1.48 -22.91
N ALA A 59 -4.79 0.81 -23.13
CA ALA A 59 -5.33 -0.18 -22.21
C ALA A 59 -4.69 -1.56 -22.47
N TYR A 60 -3.49 -1.80 -21.99
CA TYR A 60 -2.86 -3.13 -22.03
C TYR A 60 -3.31 -4.05 -20.89
N GLY A 61 -4.10 -3.53 -19.97
CA GLY A 61 -4.69 -4.27 -18.86
C GLY A 61 -6.04 -3.71 -18.45
N VAL A 62 -6.84 -4.53 -17.80
CA VAL A 62 -8.14 -4.16 -17.23
C VAL A 62 -8.03 -4.23 -15.71
N PRO A 63 -8.09 -3.11 -14.97
CA PRO A 63 -8.12 -3.12 -13.52
C PRO A 63 -9.43 -3.75 -13.04
N TYR A 64 -9.35 -4.89 -12.36
CA TYR A 64 -10.52 -5.60 -11.84
C TYR A 64 -10.69 -5.44 -10.32
N ALA A 65 -9.64 -5.02 -9.64
CA ALA A 65 -9.63 -4.77 -8.21
C ALA A 65 -8.55 -3.74 -7.89
N THR A 66 -8.70 -3.05 -6.77
CA THR A 66 -7.72 -2.12 -6.22
C THR A 66 -7.48 -2.41 -4.76
N ASN A 67 -6.33 -2.03 -4.25
CA ASN A 67 -6.01 -2.06 -2.83
C ASN A 67 -6.20 -0.67 -2.22
N ALA A 68 -6.61 -0.64 -0.97
CA ALA A 68 -6.54 0.55 -0.13
C ALA A 68 -5.60 0.28 1.04
N SER A 69 -4.74 1.24 1.35
CA SER A 69 -3.91 1.22 2.56
C SER A 69 -4.55 2.08 3.64
N GLY A 70 -4.46 1.65 4.89
CA GLY A 70 -5.02 2.38 6.02
C GLY A 70 -4.87 1.59 7.31
N VAL A 71 -5.45 2.10 8.37
CA VAL A 71 -5.52 1.47 9.68
C VAL A 71 -6.88 0.79 9.84
N ILE A 72 -6.87 -0.50 10.14
CA ILE A 72 -8.07 -1.24 10.55
C ILE A 72 -8.13 -1.14 12.09
N TYR A 73 -9.28 -0.81 12.63
CA TYR A 73 -9.46 -0.71 14.07
C TYR A 73 -10.62 -1.59 14.56
N ASN A 74 -10.52 -2.04 15.80
CA ASN A 74 -11.55 -2.82 16.47
C ASN A 74 -12.61 -1.88 17.06
N VAL A 75 -13.80 -1.89 16.47
CA VAL A 75 -14.89 -0.98 16.84
C VAL A 75 -15.33 -1.19 18.29
N ASP A 76 -15.45 -2.46 18.73
CA ASP A 76 -15.90 -2.79 20.08
C ASP A 76 -14.89 -2.28 21.13
N LYS A 77 -13.58 -2.42 20.87
CA LYS A 77 -12.54 -1.88 21.76
C LYS A 77 -12.55 -0.34 21.80
N PHE A 78 -12.75 0.32 20.67
CA PHE A 78 -12.86 1.78 20.63
C PHE A 78 -14.05 2.27 21.47
N GLU A 79 -15.21 1.60 21.36
CA GLU A 79 -16.40 1.90 22.17
C GLU A 79 -16.15 1.63 23.66
N GLU A 80 -15.53 0.53 24.01
CA GLU A 80 -15.21 0.15 25.39
C GLU A 80 -14.27 1.17 26.06
N LEU A 81 -13.26 1.63 25.33
CA LEU A 81 -12.27 2.60 25.80
C LEU A 81 -12.74 4.06 25.63
N GLY A 82 -13.89 4.30 25.00
CA GLY A 82 -14.41 5.64 24.75
C GLY A 82 -13.59 6.45 23.78
N LEU A 83 -12.92 5.79 22.81
CA LEU A 83 -12.06 6.42 21.83
C LEU A 83 -12.85 6.91 20.62
N GLU A 84 -12.41 8.03 20.05
CA GLU A 84 -12.91 8.55 18.78
C GLU A 84 -11.92 8.24 17.64
N ILE A 85 -12.42 8.12 16.40
CA ILE A 85 -11.57 7.92 15.23
C ILE A 85 -10.72 9.16 14.99
N PRO A 86 -9.37 9.06 15.05
CA PRO A 86 -8.48 10.19 14.86
C PRO A 86 -8.53 10.72 13.42
N LYS A 87 -8.37 12.04 13.27
CA LYS A 87 -8.37 12.75 11.98
C LYS A 87 -7.03 13.39 11.66
N THR A 88 -6.15 13.46 12.63
CA THR A 88 -4.80 14.00 12.49
C THR A 88 -3.77 13.02 13.02
N TRP A 89 -2.50 13.24 12.69
CA TRP A 89 -1.41 12.45 13.23
C TRP A 89 -1.33 12.54 14.76
N ASP A 90 -1.46 13.74 15.31
CA ASP A 90 -1.36 13.95 16.76
C ASP A 90 -2.50 13.25 17.50
N GLU A 91 -3.75 13.35 16.98
CA GLU A 91 -4.89 12.60 17.53
C GLU A 91 -4.68 11.08 17.41
N PHE A 92 -4.01 10.61 16.36
CA PHE A 92 -3.70 9.19 16.20
C PHE A 92 -2.70 8.72 17.26
N ILE A 93 -1.66 9.49 17.52
CA ILE A 93 -0.70 9.18 18.60
C ILE A 93 -1.39 9.24 19.97
N ASP A 94 -2.24 10.22 20.22
CA ASP A 94 -3.01 10.32 21.48
C ASP A 94 -3.91 9.09 21.68
N VAL A 95 -4.53 8.55 20.63
CA VAL A 95 -5.31 7.31 20.68
C VAL A 95 -4.42 6.11 21.02
N LEU A 96 -3.25 5.98 20.38
CA LEU A 96 -2.31 4.90 20.68
C LEU A 96 -1.82 4.95 22.14
N ASP A 97 -1.55 6.15 22.67
CA ASP A 97 -1.18 6.34 24.07
C ASP A 97 -2.31 5.92 25.01
N GLN A 98 -3.55 6.31 24.73
CA GLN A 98 -4.71 5.92 25.55
C GLN A 98 -4.92 4.41 25.57
N ILE A 99 -4.74 3.71 24.43
CA ILE A 99 -4.83 2.26 24.34
C ILE A 99 -3.73 1.60 25.18
N LYS A 100 -2.49 2.10 25.07
CA LYS A 100 -1.34 1.64 25.84
C LYS A 100 -1.52 1.83 27.35
N ASP A 101 -2.03 3.00 27.78
CA ASP A 101 -2.32 3.31 29.17
C ASP A 101 -3.44 2.44 29.76
N ALA A 102 -4.38 1.99 28.92
CA ALA A 102 -5.40 1.02 29.28
C ALA A 102 -4.86 -0.42 29.44
N GLY A 103 -3.59 -0.65 29.05
CA GLY A 103 -2.94 -1.97 29.10
C GLY A 103 -3.24 -2.87 27.90
N GLU A 104 -3.81 -2.29 26.84
CA GLU A 104 -4.11 -2.97 25.59
C GLU A 104 -2.97 -2.82 24.57
N GLN A 105 -2.95 -3.67 23.53
CA GLN A 105 -1.97 -3.56 22.45
C GLN A 105 -2.39 -2.51 21.42
N PRO A 106 -1.64 -1.39 21.25
CA PRO A 106 -2.07 -0.30 20.38
C PRO A 106 -2.01 -0.64 18.89
N LEU A 107 -0.92 -1.26 18.44
CA LEU A 107 -0.73 -1.65 17.03
C LEU A 107 -0.29 -3.10 16.92
N LEU A 108 -0.85 -3.79 15.95
CA LEU A 108 -0.45 -5.14 15.57
C LEU A 108 0.28 -5.09 14.22
N MET A 109 1.54 -5.49 14.22
CA MET A 109 2.39 -5.52 13.02
C MET A 109 2.89 -6.94 12.73
N THR A 110 3.10 -7.27 11.45
CA THR A 110 3.32 -8.66 10.99
C THR A 110 4.51 -8.76 10.04
N TYR A 111 5.67 -8.25 10.44
CA TYR A 111 6.83 -8.01 9.55
C TYR A 111 7.66 -9.24 9.22
N LYS A 112 7.27 -10.44 9.67
CA LYS A 112 7.85 -11.68 9.16
C LYS A 112 7.61 -11.83 7.65
N ASP A 113 6.45 -11.38 7.18
CA ASP A 113 6.16 -11.23 5.76
C ASP A 113 6.61 -9.82 5.33
N ALA A 114 7.78 -9.70 4.74
CA ALA A 114 8.45 -8.42 4.49
C ALA A 114 7.57 -7.37 3.76
N TRP A 115 6.62 -7.78 2.92
CA TRP A 115 5.74 -6.87 2.21
C TRP A 115 4.82 -6.07 3.14
N THR A 116 4.45 -6.61 4.32
CA THR A 116 3.57 -5.92 5.28
C THR A 116 4.24 -4.70 5.89
N SER A 117 5.57 -4.68 5.96
CA SER A 117 6.31 -3.50 6.42
C SER A 117 6.17 -2.28 5.49
N LEU A 118 5.75 -2.51 4.23
CA LEU A 118 5.49 -1.42 3.29
C LEU A 118 4.11 -0.78 3.48
N CYS A 119 3.18 -1.41 4.21
CA CYS A 119 1.83 -0.88 4.37
C CYS A 119 1.80 0.50 5.04
N PRO A 120 2.46 0.74 6.19
CA PRO A 120 2.52 2.08 6.78
C PRO A 120 3.24 3.10 5.88
N TRP A 121 4.33 2.69 5.25
CA TRP A 121 5.06 3.53 4.30
C TRP A 121 4.17 3.97 3.13
N ASN A 122 3.50 3.02 2.49
CA ASN A 122 2.64 3.28 1.34
C ASN A 122 1.40 4.13 1.69
N SER A 123 0.99 4.13 2.97
CA SER A 123 -0.09 4.99 3.44
C SER A 123 0.37 6.44 3.68
N MET A 124 1.63 6.65 4.08
CA MET A 124 2.14 7.98 4.45
C MET A 124 2.90 8.67 3.31
N ALA A 125 3.69 7.92 2.54
CA ALA A 125 4.60 8.50 1.56
C ALA A 125 3.90 9.32 0.47
N PRO A 126 2.76 8.88 -0.12
CA PRO A 126 2.09 9.68 -1.15
C PRO A 126 1.64 11.06 -0.68
N ASP A 127 1.26 11.18 0.60
CA ASP A 127 0.73 12.43 1.17
C ASP A 127 1.83 13.36 1.71
N LEU A 128 3.00 12.81 2.09
CA LEU A 128 4.06 13.55 2.76
C LEU A 128 5.28 13.83 1.87
N GLN A 129 5.47 13.09 0.78
CA GLN A 129 6.56 13.34 -0.15
C GLN A 129 6.30 14.57 -1.03
N PRO A 130 7.34 15.23 -1.54
CA PRO A 130 7.17 16.33 -2.49
C PRO A 130 6.45 15.90 -3.77
N ASP A 131 5.63 16.80 -4.33
CA ASP A 131 4.98 16.59 -5.62
C ASP A 131 6.01 16.25 -6.70
N GLY A 132 5.71 15.25 -7.53
CA GLY A 132 6.59 14.82 -8.61
C GLY A 132 7.84 14.06 -8.16
N PHE A 133 7.99 13.75 -6.86
CA PHE A 133 9.18 13.09 -6.31
C PHE A 133 9.59 11.85 -7.09
N THR A 134 8.64 11.00 -7.46
CA THR A 134 8.93 9.74 -8.15
C THR A 134 9.59 9.95 -9.51
N ASP A 135 9.13 10.91 -10.29
CA ASP A 135 9.70 11.23 -11.60
C ASP A 135 11.05 11.93 -11.45
N ASP A 136 11.17 12.89 -10.56
CA ASP A 136 12.43 13.55 -10.23
C ASP A 136 13.49 12.56 -9.72
N ARG A 137 13.07 11.56 -8.95
CA ARG A 137 13.96 10.51 -8.46
C ARG A 137 14.45 9.60 -9.58
N LYS A 138 13.56 9.20 -10.51
CA LYS A 138 13.94 8.44 -11.71
C LYS A 138 14.94 9.19 -12.59
N GLU A 139 14.77 10.50 -12.70
CA GLU A 139 15.66 11.38 -13.47
C GLU A 139 16.94 11.77 -12.71
N GLY A 140 17.12 11.35 -11.46
CA GLY A 140 18.28 11.65 -10.63
C GLY A 140 18.35 13.09 -10.11
N LYS A 141 17.22 13.82 -10.14
CA LYS A 141 17.12 15.23 -9.70
C LYS A 141 16.98 15.37 -8.19
N THR A 142 16.50 14.33 -7.51
CA THR A 142 16.25 14.33 -6.07
C THR A 142 16.72 13.04 -5.41
N THR A 143 16.76 13.03 -4.07
CA THR A 143 17.09 11.87 -3.24
C THR A 143 16.08 11.73 -2.11
N PHE A 144 16.05 10.59 -1.44
CA PHE A 144 15.21 10.40 -0.24
C PHE A 144 15.68 11.28 0.93
N ALA A 145 16.99 11.49 1.06
CA ALA A 145 17.55 12.38 2.07
C ALA A 145 17.14 13.83 1.79
N GLY A 146 16.59 14.50 2.79
CA GLY A 146 16.04 15.85 2.72
C GLY A 146 14.57 15.93 2.29
N THR A 147 13.93 14.78 1.99
CA THR A 147 12.55 14.77 1.49
C THR A 147 11.63 13.77 2.22
N HIS A 148 12.21 12.78 2.90
CA HIS A 148 11.46 11.68 3.52
C HIS A 148 11.74 11.50 5.01
N GLU A 149 12.46 12.41 5.64
CA GLU A 149 12.78 12.34 7.07
C GLU A 149 11.51 12.27 7.93
N GLU A 150 10.52 13.12 7.65
CA GLU A 150 9.25 13.11 8.38
C GLU A 150 8.54 11.75 8.26
N ILE A 151 8.55 11.14 7.06
CA ILE A 151 7.94 9.84 6.84
C ILE A 151 8.65 8.77 7.69
N VAL A 152 9.98 8.80 7.69
CA VAL A 152 10.80 7.87 8.48
C VAL A 152 10.56 8.06 9.97
N GLU A 153 10.54 9.30 10.46
CA GLU A 153 10.29 9.61 11.87
C GLU A 153 8.91 9.11 12.31
N LYS A 154 7.87 9.40 11.54
CA LYS A 154 6.52 8.88 11.81
C LYS A 154 6.47 7.35 11.78
N TYR A 155 7.13 6.73 10.81
CA TYR A 155 7.21 5.27 10.70
C TYR A 155 7.88 4.65 11.93
N LEU A 156 9.01 5.22 12.37
CA LEU A 156 9.72 4.74 13.55
C LEU A 156 8.88 4.93 14.82
N THR A 157 8.15 6.04 14.93
CA THR A 157 7.23 6.26 16.05
C THR A 157 6.16 5.17 16.14
N LEU A 158 5.63 4.68 15.02
CA LEU A 158 4.64 3.59 15.05
C LEU A 158 5.23 2.28 15.61
N LEU A 159 6.53 2.04 15.44
CA LEU A 159 7.17 0.83 15.98
C LEU A 159 7.21 0.82 17.52
N ASP A 160 7.17 2.00 18.17
CA ASP A 160 7.14 2.10 19.65
C ASP A 160 5.79 1.65 20.24
N TYR A 161 4.78 1.49 19.39
CA TYR A 161 3.45 1.01 19.72
C TYR A 161 3.17 -0.43 19.26
N ALA A 162 4.10 -1.03 18.50
CA ALA A 162 3.98 -2.41 18.04
C ALA A 162 4.24 -3.40 19.16
N GLN A 163 3.71 -4.60 19.06
CA GLN A 163 4.04 -5.71 19.94
C GLN A 163 5.52 -6.13 19.77
N ASP A 164 6.12 -6.70 20.82
CA ASP A 164 7.57 -7.05 20.85
C ASP A 164 7.99 -8.04 19.75
N ASP A 165 7.10 -8.94 19.37
CA ASP A 165 7.37 -10.04 18.43
C ASP A 165 6.95 -9.77 16.98
N PHE A 166 6.70 -8.50 16.62
CA PHE A 166 6.19 -8.12 15.29
C PHE A 166 7.05 -8.63 14.11
N MET A 167 8.37 -8.80 14.32
CA MET A 167 9.27 -9.37 13.31
C MET A 167 9.10 -10.89 13.13
N GLY A 168 8.41 -11.55 14.05
CA GLY A 168 8.17 -12.99 14.06
C GLY A 168 6.77 -13.40 13.58
N LEU A 169 5.81 -12.47 13.54
CA LEU A 169 4.43 -12.74 13.14
C LEU A 169 4.26 -12.68 11.61
N THR A 170 3.56 -13.69 11.09
CA THR A 170 3.08 -13.69 9.69
C THR A 170 1.81 -12.84 9.56
N TYR A 171 1.48 -12.46 8.34
CA TYR A 171 0.21 -11.78 8.03
C TYR A 171 -1.01 -12.58 8.50
N ASP A 172 -1.00 -13.90 8.31
CA ASP A 172 -2.07 -14.79 8.77
C ASP A 172 -2.19 -14.85 10.29
N ASP A 173 -1.06 -14.81 11.02
CA ASP A 173 -1.08 -14.76 12.49
C ASP A 173 -1.69 -13.44 12.98
N GLY A 174 -1.33 -12.32 12.35
CA GLY A 174 -1.92 -11.02 12.65
C GLY A 174 -3.44 -10.97 12.40
N ASN A 175 -3.90 -11.51 11.29
CA ASN A 175 -5.34 -11.58 10.99
C ASN A 175 -6.10 -12.37 12.07
N LYS A 176 -5.52 -13.46 12.57
CA LYS A 176 -6.13 -14.25 13.67
C LYS A 176 -6.13 -13.49 14.98
N ALA A 177 -5.00 -12.87 15.34
CA ALA A 177 -4.88 -12.09 16.56
C ALA A 177 -5.89 -10.93 16.58
N PHE A 178 -5.98 -10.15 15.49
CA PHE A 178 -6.97 -9.09 15.37
C PHE A 178 -8.42 -9.61 15.45
N ALA A 179 -8.73 -10.71 14.77
CA ALA A 179 -10.06 -11.32 14.83
C ALA A 179 -10.44 -11.86 16.22
N ASN A 180 -9.45 -12.20 17.05
CA ASN A 180 -9.64 -12.62 18.45
C ASN A 180 -9.75 -11.43 19.41
N GLY A 181 -9.47 -10.22 18.97
CA GLY A 181 -9.47 -9.02 19.79
C GLY A 181 -8.16 -8.82 20.60
N ASP A 182 -7.05 -9.37 20.13
CA ASP A 182 -5.74 -9.22 20.79
C ASP A 182 -5.11 -7.82 20.49
N ALA A 183 -5.70 -7.05 19.57
CA ALA A 183 -5.33 -5.66 19.26
C ALA A 183 -6.53 -4.91 18.69
#